data_7235765cbcb7274f75229dd64576e9d1
#
_entry.id   7235765cbcb7274f75229dd64576e9d1
#
_cell.length_a   1.000
_cell.length_b   1.000
_cell.length_c   1.000
_cell.angle_alpha   90.00
_cell.angle_beta   90.00
_cell.angle_gamma   90.00
#
_symmetry.space_group_name_H-M   'P 1'
#
loop_
_entity.id
_entity.type
_entity.pdbx_description
1 polymer ?
#
loop_
_entity_poly.entity_id
_entity_poly.type
_entity_poly.pdbx_seq_one_letter_code
_entity_poly.pdbx_strand_id
1 'polypeptide(L)'
;FFNLNGADVLIVGAGKIASRRASVLADFGAEVTVIAPEGCTAMRQLETEGKILWKHRPFTLSDLDGRKMALAITDDASLNMRIAKQGKEKGILVNNAGDKEQCDFYFPGIAREGSLVAGVTASGADHHLARTVTEKLKEWMETQKSEK
;
A
#
# COMPACT_ATOMS: atom_id res chain seq x y z
N PHE A 1 6.04 12.80 -0.62
CA PHE A 1 6.80 11.64 -1.11
C PHE A 1 7.77 11.17 -0.04
N PHE A 2 7.76 9.87 0.25
CA PHE A 2 8.73 9.24 1.15
C PHE A 2 9.72 8.41 0.32
N ASN A 3 10.98 8.39 0.74
CA ASN A 3 11.91 7.39 0.21
C ASN A 3 11.59 6.04 0.87
N LEU A 4 11.04 5.13 0.08
CA LEU A 4 10.64 3.80 0.53
C LEU A 4 11.73 2.73 0.34
N ASN A 5 12.84 3.08 -0.29
CA ASN A 5 13.91 2.11 -0.55
C ASN A 5 14.44 1.50 0.75
N GLY A 6 14.32 0.18 0.89
CA GLY A 6 14.66 -0.57 2.11
C GLY A 6 13.75 -0.28 3.31
N ALA A 7 12.60 0.39 3.12
CA ALA A 7 11.66 0.63 4.21
C ALA A 7 10.91 -0.66 4.54
N ASP A 8 10.88 -1.01 5.82
CA ASP A 8 10.16 -2.19 6.33
C ASP A 8 8.67 -1.88 6.48
N VAL A 9 7.84 -2.46 5.63
CA VAL A 9 6.40 -2.22 5.55
C VAL A 9 5.61 -3.49 5.81
N LEU A 10 4.68 -3.43 6.76
CA LEU A 10 3.74 -4.49 7.06
C LEU A 10 2.41 -4.25 6.35
N ILE A 11 1.85 -5.29 5.71
CA ILE A 11 0.47 -5.31 5.24
C ILE A 11 -0.27 -6.46 5.94
N VAL A 12 -1.36 -6.14 6.61
CA VAL A 12 -2.25 -7.14 7.19
C VAL A 12 -3.50 -7.25 6.31
N GLY A 13 -3.67 -8.43 5.72
CA GLY A 13 -4.66 -8.71 4.69
C GLY A 13 -4.04 -8.97 3.32
N ALA A 14 -4.66 -9.80 2.51
CA ALA A 14 -4.15 -10.23 1.21
C ALA A 14 -5.21 -10.24 0.10
N GLY A 15 -6.18 -9.34 0.19
CA GLY A 15 -7.20 -9.13 -0.84
C GLY A 15 -6.71 -8.25 -2.00
N LYS A 16 -7.63 -7.89 -2.90
CA LYS A 16 -7.33 -7.09 -4.11
C LYS A 16 -6.73 -5.71 -3.81
N ILE A 17 -7.20 -5.03 -2.76
CA ILE A 17 -6.65 -3.72 -2.36
C ILE A 17 -5.24 -3.90 -1.82
N ALA A 18 -5.05 -4.89 -0.95
CA ALA A 18 -3.76 -5.20 -0.36
C ALA A 18 -2.71 -5.56 -1.42
N SER A 19 -3.05 -6.42 -2.39
CA SER A 19 -2.12 -6.84 -3.46
C SER A 19 -1.69 -5.65 -4.34
N ARG A 20 -2.62 -4.77 -4.69
CA ARG A 20 -2.30 -3.57 -5.48
C ARG A 20 -1.35 -2.62 -4.73
N ARG A 21 -1.58 -2.41 -3.42
CA ARG A 21 -0.70 -1.58 -2.59
C ARG A 21 0.65 -2.24 -2.36
N ALA A 22 0.68 -3.56 -2.14
CA ALA A 22 1.91 -4.32 -2.01
C ALA A 22 2.80 -4.21 -3.26
N SER A 23 2.20 -4.34 -4.45
CA SER A 23 2.92 -4.16 -5.72
C SER A 23 3.56 -2.78 -5.82
N VAL A 24 2.78 -1.72 -5.56
CA VAL A 24 3.29 -0.34 -5.60
C VAL A 24 4.43 -0.13 -4.62
N LEU A 25 4.29 -0.57 -3.37
CA LEU A 25 5.33 -0.42 -2.35
C LEU A 25 6.61 -1.16 -2.75
N ALA A 26 6.51 -2.39 -3.25
CA ALA A 26 7.64 -3.17 -3.73
C ALA A 26 8.32 -2.52 -4.94
N ASP A 27 7.56 -1.95 -5.88
CA ASP A 27 8.08 -1.23 -7.05
C ASP A 27 8.85 0.06 -6.67
N PHE A 28 8.57 0.62 -5.49
CA PHE A 28 9.32 1.72 -4.88
C PHE A 28 10.44 1.27 -3.93
N GLY A 29 10.76 -0.02 -3.90
CA GLY A 29 11.89 -0.57 -3.16
C GLY A 29 11.63 -0.86 -1.69
N ALA A 30 10.38 -0.85 -1.23
CA ALA A 30 10.05 -1.23 0.13
C ALA A 30 10.20 -2.75 0.34
N GLU A 31 10.61 -3.13 1.53
CA GLU A 31 10.60 -4.51 2.01
C GLU A 31 9.22 -4.84 2.58
N VAL A 32 8.38 -5.46 1.75
CA VAL A 32 6.98 -5.70 2.09
C VAL A 32 6.78 -7.06 2.71
N THR A 33 6.29 -7.09 3.94
CA THR A 33 5.80 -8.30 4.61
C THR A 33 4.28 -8.30 4.63
N VAL A 34 3.67 -9.37 4.16
CA VAL A 34 2.21 -9.58 4.20
C VAL A 34 1.86 -10.61 5.25
N ILE A 35 0.85 -10.34 6.06
CA ILE A 35 0.29 -11.29 7.03
C ILE A 35 -1.18 -11.53 6.70
N ALA A 36 -1.51 -12.74 6.30
CA ALA A 36 -2.89 -13.20 6.09
C ALA A 36 -2.90 -14.72 5.94
N PRO A 37 -3.91 -15.43 6.46
CA PRO A 37 -4.04 -16.88 6.26
C PRO A 37 -4.25 -17.24 4.78
N GLU A 38 -5.02 -16.42 4.06
CA GLU A 38 -5.40 -16.62 2.67
C GLU A 38 -5.36 -15.30 1.91
N GLY A 39 -5.32 -15.36 0.58
CA GLY A 39 -5.32 -14.16 -0.25
C GLY A 39 -5.69 -14.44 -1.71
N CYS A 40 -5.77 -13.34 -2.48
CA CYS A 40 -6.14 -13.37 -3.89
C CYS A 40 -4.96 -13.85 -4.78
N THR A 41 -5.30 -14.23 -6.02
CA THR A 41 -4.32 -14.69 -7.02
C THR A 41 -3.21 -13.68 -7.28
N ALA A 42 -3.54 -12.38 -7.34
CA ALA A 42 -2.55 -11.32 -7.54
C ALA A 42 -1.52 -11.27 -6.40
N MET A 43 -1.94 -11.50 -5.15
CA MET A 43 -1.01 -11.57 -4.01
C MET A 43 -0.08 -12.79 -4.11
N ARG A 44 -0.61 -13.95 -4.53
CA ARG A 44 0.21 -15.17 -4.77
C ARG A 44 1.24 -14.96 -5.86
N GLN A 45 0.88 -14.20 -6.89
CA GLN A 45 1.82 -13.86 -7.96
C GLN A 45 2.98 -13.01 -7.42
N LEU A 46 2.70 -11.99 -6.61
CA LEU A 46 3.75 -11.15 -5.98
C LEU A 46 4.70 -11.97 -5.09
N GLU A 47 4.16 -12.95 -4.36
CA GLU A 47 4.96 -13.88 -3.58
C GLU A 47 5.86 -14.76 -4.47
N THR A 48 5.29 -15.33 -5.53
CA THR A 48 6.04 -16.17 -6.51
C THR A 48 7.15 -15.38 -7.20
N GLU A 49 6.90 -14.10 -7.51
CA GLU A 49 7.88 -13.18 -8.09
C GLU A 49 8.96 -12.71 -7.09
N GLY A 50 8.84 -13.09 -5.82
CA GLY A 50 9.77 -12.67 -4.77
C GLY A 50 9.68 -11.19 -4.39
N LYS A 51 8.58 -10.52 -4.75
CA LYS A 51 8.37 -9.09 -4.47
C LYS A 51 7.94 -8.81 -3.03
N ILE A 52 7.39 -9.81 -2.35
CA ILE A 52 6.91 -9.73 -0.98
C ILE A 52 7.31 -10.96 -0.18
N LEU A 53 7.36 -10.81 1.14
CA LEU A 53 7.40 -11.93 2.06
C LEU A 53 5.98 -12.14 2.63
N TRP A 54 5.36 -13.27 2.32
CA TRP A 54 4.03 -13.58 2.84
C TRP A 54 4.09 -14.63 3.95
N LYS A 55 3.54 -14.30 5.12
CA LYS A 55 3.35 -15.22 6.23
C LYS A 55 1.89 -15.68 6.24
N HIS A 56 1.64 -16.91 5.87
CA HIS A 56 0.30 -17.53 5.74
C HIS A 56 -0.27 -17.91 7.11
N ARG A 57 -0.58 -16.91 7.92
CA ARG A 57 -1.13 -17.07 9.27
C ARG A 57 -1.89 -15.81 9.71
N PRO A 58 -2.69 -15.89 10.80
CA PRO A 58 -3.27 -14.71 11.42
C PRO A 58 -2.20 -13.73 11.93
N PHE A 59 -2.60 -12.47 12.01
CA PHE A 59 -1.80 -11.38 12.58
C PHE A 59 -1.62 -11.54 14.09
N THR A 60 -0.45 -11.19 14.60
CA THR A 60 -0.15 -11.03 16.02
C THR A 60 0.45 -9.65 16.28
N LEU A 61 0.31 -9.11 17.50
CA LEU A 61 0.80 -7.76 17.82
C LEU A 61 2.31 -7.60 17.65
N SER A 62 3.07 -8.66 17.81
CA SER A 62 4.52 -8.68 17.60
C SER A 62 4.92 -8.47 16.12
N ASP A 63 3.98 -8.65 15.18
CA ASP A 63 4.25 -8.38 13.76
C ASP A 63 4.49 -6.89 13.48
N LEU A 64 4.05 -6.01 14.38
CA LEU A 64 4.29 -4.57 14.30
C LEU A 64 5.71 -4.17 14.74
N ASP A 65 6.44 -5.05 15.43
CA ASP A 65 7.74 -4.68 15.99
C ASP A 65 8.77 -4.42 14.88
N GLY A 66 9.47 -3.28 14.97
CA GLY A 66 10.49 -2.87 14.02
C GLY A 66 9.98 -2.32 12.68
N ARG A 67 8.67 -2.23 12.47
CA ARG A 67 8.09 -1.71 11.22
C ARG A 67 8.14 -0.18 11.16
N LYS A 68 8.37 0.35 9.96
CA LYS A 68 8.22 1.79 9.69
C LYS A 68 6.78 2.18 9.38
N MET A 69 6.09 1.32 8.65
CA MET A 69 4.72 1.53 8.19
C MET A 69 3.90 0.25 8.35
N ALA A 70 2.61 0.41 8.61
CA ALA A 70 1.66 -0.69 8.68
C ALA A 70 0.36 -0.33 7.96
N LEU A 71 -0.11 -1.23 7.10
CA LEU A 71 -1.38 -1.12 6.39
C LEU A 71 -2.35 -2.19 6.89
N ALA A 72 -3.45 -1.76 7.49
CA ALA A 72 -4.54 -2.63 7.92
C ALA A 72 -5.59 -2.70 6.81
N ILE A 73 -5.64 -3.82 6.09
CA ILE A 73 -6.47 -4.01 4.89
C ILE A 73 -7.16 -5.37 4.96
N THR A 74 -7.82 -5.65 6.05
CA THR A 74 -8.62 -6.87 6.22
C THR A 74 -10.12 -6.57 6.10
N ASP A 75 -10.93 -7.60 6.00
CA ASP A 75 -12.40 -7.49 6.04
C ASP A 75 -12.92 -7.32 7.48
N ASP A 76 -12.07 -7.48 8.49
CA ASP A 76 -12.39 -7.28 9.90
C ASP A 76 -12.05 -5.85 10.35
N ALA A 77 -13.08 -5.01 10.46
CA ALA A 77 -12.94 -3.62 10.88
C ALA A 77 -12.36 -3.50 12.29
N SER A 78 -12.69 -4.42 13.21
CA SER A 78 -12.17 -4.43 14.57
C SER A 78 -10.67 -4.73 14.61
N LEU A 79 -10.22 -5.66 13.78
CA LEU A 79 -8.81 -5.98 13.62
C LEU A 79 -8.05 -4.79 13.02
N ASN A 80 -8.60 -4.17 11.97
CA ASN A 80 -7.99 -2.98 11.35
C ASN A 80 -7.83 -1.83 12.35
N MET A 81 -8.85 -1.58 13.15
CA MET A 81 -8.83 -0.56 14.22
C MET A 81 -7.75 -0.87 15.28
N ARG A 82 -7.65 -2.14 15.70
CA ARG A 82 -6.65 -2.57 16.67
C ARG A 82 -5.23 -2.42 16.12
N ILE A 83 -4.99 -2.75 14.87
CA ILE A 83 -3.69 -2.57 14.21
C ILE A 83 -3.35 -1.07 14.16
N ALA A 84 -4.29 -0.23 13.76
CA ALA A 84 -4.08 1.22 13.69
C ALA A 84 -3.71 1.81 15.06
N LYS A 85 -4.47 1.48 16.09
CA LYS A 85 -4.20 1.95 17.46
C LYS A 85 -2.83 1.50 17.94
N GLN A 86 -2.54 0.20 17.87
CA GLN A 86 -1.28 -0.36 18.35
C GLN A 86 -0.07 0.12 17.54
N GLY A 87 -0.23 0.30 16.24
CA GLY A 87 0.82 0.87 15.39
C GLY A 87 1.17 2.29 15.81
N LYS A 88 0.16 3.15 16.03
CA LYS A 88 0.38 4.53 16.51
C LYS A 88 1.05 4.57 17.88
N GLU A 89 0.66 3.71 18.82
CA GLU A 89 1.31 3.59 20.12
C GLU A 89 2.79 3.21 20.03
N LYS A 90 3.17 2.48 18.98
CA LYS A 90 4.57 2.11 18.67
C LYS A 90 5.32 3.14 17.80
N GLY A 91 4.69 4.25 17.43
CA GLY A 91 5.28 5.27 16.55
C GLY A 91 5.38 4.83 15.08
N ILE A 92 4.57 3.86 14.64
CA ILE A 92 4.51 3.37 13.27
C ILE A 92 3.50 4.21 12.49
N LEU A 93 3.83 4.60 11.27
CA LEU A 93 2.88 5.23 10.36
C LEU A 93 1.83 4.21 9.91
N VAL A 94 0.56 4.52 10.11
CA VAL A 94 -0.53 3.58 9.85
C VAL A 94 -1.47 4.08 8.76
N ASN A 95 -1.88 3.15 7.89
CA ASN A 95 -3.02 3.33 7.00
C ASN A 95 -4.07 2.25 7.31
N ASN A 96 -5.27 2.68 7.73
CA ASN A 96 -6.43 1.81 7.83
C ASN A 96 -7.30 2.00 6.59
N ALA A 97 -7.37 0.98 5.72
CA ALA A 97 -8.10 1.07 4.47
C ALA A 97 -9.62 1.22 4.64
N GLY A 98 -10.15 0.87 5.80
CA GLY A 98 -11.58 0.97 6.13
C GLY A 98 -11.98 2.27 6.83
N ASP A 99 -11.02 3.06 7.32
CA ASP A 99 -11.30 4.27 8.09
C ASP A 99 -10.21 5.33 7.90
N LYS A 100 -10.53 6.36 7.12
CA LYS A 100 -9.60 7.45 6.81
C LYS A 100 -9.17 8.27 8.02
N GLU A 101 -10.01 8.38 9.05
CA GLU A 101 -9.72 9.15 10.27
C GLU A 101 -8.61 8.49 11.11
N GLN A 102 -8.35 7.20 10.86
CA GLN A 102 -7.28 6.46 11.51
C GLN A 102 -5.99 6.40 10.68
N CYS A 103 -5.95 7.06 9.53
CA CYS A 103 -4.78 7.06 8.66
C CYS A 103 -3.82 8.20 8.97
N ASP A 104 -2.52 7.88 9.07
CA ASP A 104 -1.44 8.87 9.12
C ASP A 104 -0.99 9.29 7.71
N PHE A 105 -1.29 8.48 6.70
CA PHE A 105 -1.01 8.75 5.29
C PHE A 105 -2.06 8.10 4.38
N TYR A 106 -2.17 8.63 3.16
CA TYR A 106 -3.07 8.10 2.15
C TYR A 106 -2.31 7.50 0.98
N PHE A 107 -2.90 6.48 0.33
CA PHE A 107 -2.39 5.96 -0.92
C PHE A 107 -2.90 6.80 -2.09
N PRO A 108 -2.01 7.48 -2.84
CA PRO A 108 -2.41 8.23 -4.03
C PRO A 108 -2.68 7.30 -5.21
N GLY A 109 -3.39 7.79 -6.21
CA GLY A 109 -3.27 7.28 -7.56
C GLY A 109 -1.86 7.58 -8.06
N ILE A 110 -1.18 6.62 -8.70
CA ILE A 110 0.19 6.80 -9.16
C ILE A 110 0.24 6.70 -10.67
N ALA A 111 0.80 7.74 -11.30
CA ALA A 111 1.23 7.73 -12.68
C ALA A 111 2.76 7.71 -12.70
N ARG A 112 3.35 6.79 -13.49
CA ARG A 112 4.80 6.66 -13.60
C ARG A 112 5.21 6.40 -15.05
N GLU A 113 6.20 7.15 -15.51
CA GLU A 113 6.87 6.93 -16.78
C GLU A 113 8.38 7.18 -16.61
N GLY A 114 9.16 6.11 -16.72
CA GLY A 114 10.60 6.16 -16.43
C GLY A 114 10.91 6.63 -15.01
N SER A 115 11.64 7.74 -14.88
CA SER A 115 11.97 8.38 -13.62
C SER A 115 10.91 9.38 -13.15
N LEU A 116 9.96 9.75 -14.01
CA LEU A 116 8.89 10.67 -13.66
C LEU A 116 7.78 9.96 -12.90
N VAL A 117 7.43 10.46 -11.73
CA VAL A 117 6.37 9.93 -10.89
C VAL A 117 5.44 11.05 -10.46
N ALA A 118 4.14 10.86 -10.66
CA ALA A 118 3.10 11.75 -10.15
C ALA A 118 2.18 10.99 -9.20
N GLY A 119 1.89 11.59 -8.05
CA GLY A 119 0.91 11.11 -7.09
C GLY A 119 -0.32 12.00 -7.07
N VAL A 120 -1.52 11.42 -7.20
CA VAL A 120 -2.78 12.14 -7.20
C VAL A 120 -3.63 11.71 -6.03
N THR A 121 -4.04 12.67 -5.20
CA THR A 121 -4.97 12.42 -4.10
C THR A 121 -6.07 13.48 -4.09
N ALA A 122 -7.26 13.07 -3.74
CA ALA A 122 -8.39 13.97 -3.43
C ALA A 122 -8.66 13.98 -1.90
N SER A 123 -7.61 13.78 -1.09
CA SER A 123 -7.67 13.77 0.38
C SER A 123 -8.75 12.82 0.95
N GLY A 124 -8.98 11.71 0.25
CA GLY A 124 -10.02 10.73 0.62
C GLY A 124 -11.46 11.17 0.34
N ALA A 125 -11.67 12.35 -0.27
CA ALA A 125 -13.01 12.90 -0.52
C ALA A 125 -13.61 12.40 -1.83
N ASP A 126 -12.81 12.21 -2.88
CA ASP A 126 -13.28 11.80 -4.21
C ASP A 126 -12.29 10.85 -4.89
N HIS A 127 -12.50 9.55 -4.67
CA HIS A 127 -11.68 8.51 -5.27
C HIS A 127 -11.86 8.41 -6.80
N HIS A 128 -13.04 8.75 -7.31
CA HIS A 128 -13.33 8.71 -8.75
C HIS A 128 -12.54 9.81 -9.48
N LEU A 129 -12.57 11.03 -8.95
CA LEU A 129 -11.81 12.14 -9.51
C LEU A 129 -10.29 11.84 -9.48
N ALA A 130 -9.77 11.37 -8.35
CA ALA A 130 -8.36 11.01 -8.22
C ALA A 130 -7.95 9.95 -9.25
N ARG A 131 -8.78 8.94 -9.46
CA ARG A 131 -8.55 7.89 -10.47
C ARG A 131 -8.55 8.46 -11.88
N THR A 132 -9.57 9.25 -12.24
CA THR A 132 -9.70 9.85 -13.58
C THR A 132 -8.53 10.75 -13.92
N VAL A 133 -8.08 11.58 -12.96
CA VAL A 133 -6.90 12.43 -13.15
C VAL A 133 -5.62 11.60 -13.29
N THR A 134 -5.48 10.54 -12.50
CA THR A 134 -4.32 9.63 -12.59
C THR A 134 -4.22 8.97 -13.98
N GLU A 135 -5.35 8.52 -14.52
CA GLU A 135 -5.41 7.90 -15.86
C GLU A 135 -5.02 8.90 -16.95
N LYS A 136 -5.54 10.13 -16.91
CA LYS A 136 -5.16 11.21 -17.84
C LYS A 136 -3.68 11.58 -17.74
N LEU A 137 -3.12 11.59 -16.54
CA LEU A 137 -1.69 11.84 -16.34
C LEU A 137 -0.82 10.73 -16.95
N LYS A 138 -1.24 9.46 -16.83
CA LYS A 138 -0.55 8.35 -17.50
C LYS A 138 -0.53 8.52 -19.00
N GLU A 139 -1.69 8.78 -19.59
CA GLU A 139 -1.81 9.02 -21.04
C GLU A 139 -0.92 10.19 -21.50
N TRP A 140 -0.95 11.30 -20.76
CA TRP A 140 -0.10 12.45 -21.07
C TRP A 140 1.40 12.13 -20.97
N MET A 141 1.83 11.43 -19.90
CA MET A 141 3.23 11.01 -19.73
C MET A 141 3.72 10.11 -20.85
N GLU A 142 2.87 9.20 -21.37
CA GLU A 142 3.19 8.35 -22.50
C GLU A 142 3.43 9.16 -23.78
N THR A 143 2.67 10.24 -24.02
CA THR A 143 2.87 11.11 -25.18
C THR A 143 4.21 11.84 -25.16
N GLN A 144 4.71 12.21 -23.98
CA GLN A 144 6.02 12.87 -23.84
C GLN A 144 7.21 11.97 -24.23
N LYS A 145 7.00 10.67 -24.27
CA LYS A 145 8.00 9.70 -24.70
C LYS A 145 8.18 9.68 -26.21
N SER A 146 7.13 9.97 -26.95
CA SER A 146 7.12 9.93 -28.41
C SER A 146 7.78 11.15 -29.07
N GLU A 147 8.06 12.20 -28.29
CA GLU A 147 8.68 13.44 -28.78
C GLU A 147 10.21 13.50 -28.58
N LYS A 148 10.83 12.43 -28.07
CA LYS A 148 12.28 12.26 -27.93
C LYS A 148 12.80 11.22 -28.91
#